data_488ced1e3cea6ffffa2e14a32fca5207
#
_entry.id   488ced1e3cea6ffffa2e14a32fca5207
#
_cell.length_a   1.000
_cell.length_b   1.000
_cell.length_c   1.000
_cell.angle_alpha   90.00
_cell.angle_beta   90.00
_cell.angle_gamma   90.00
#
_symmetry.space_group_name_H-M   'P 1'
#
loop_
_entity.id
_entity.type
_entity.pdbx_description
1 polymer ?
#
loop_
_entity_poly.entity_id
_entity_poly.type
_entity_poly.pdbx_seq_one_letter_code
_entity_poly.pdbx_strand_id
1 'polypeptide(L)'
;KRVLLRHDIDHDPWTAEKMAVIESDFNLRATYFVLHTAPYFKHKFKKTMEICRNIQSLGHEIGLHNDLITDYFINNIDPDENLSNLLTLFNNEGINILGSASHGSPFIQKLNDTIDVDIYFPYANYLVFSEIMDERLRNLPDKKNRLILR
;
A
#
# COMPACT_ATOMS: atom_id res chain seq x y z
N LYS A 1 12.91 -1.07 21.99
CA LYS A 1 12.84 -0.40 20.68
C LYS A 1 11.91 -1.23 19.80
N ARG A 2 10.84 -0.61 19.25
CA ARG A 2 9.91 -1.28 18.32
C ARG A 2 10.35 -0.95 16.89
N VAL A 3 10.32 -1.94 15.99
CA VAL A 3 10.61 -1.79 14.58
C VAL A 3 9.35 -2.20 13.81
N LEU A 4 8.95 -1.39 12.85
CA LEU A 4 7.90 -1.72 11.89
C LEU A 4 8.58 -2.00 10.55
N LEU A 5 8.30 -3.17 9.98
CA LEU A 5 8.79 -3.56 8.67
C LEU A 5 7.74 -3.22 7.62
N ARG A 6 8.15 -2.58 6.55
CA ARG A 6 7.33 -2.23 5.40
C ARG A 6 8.05 -2.61 4.13
N HIS A 7 7.32 -3.21 3.21
CA HIS A 7 7.78 -3.54 1.87
C HIS A 7 6.78 -3.02 0.84
N ASP A 8 7.27 -2.21 -0.11
CA ASP A 8 6.50 -1.75 -1.24
C ASP A 8 6.78 -2.67 -2.42
N ILE A 9 5.72 -3.33 -2.90
CA ILE A 9 5.81 -4.26 -4.04
C ILE A 9 5.56 -3.47 -5.32
N ASP A 10 6.63 -2.88 -5.88
CA ASP A 10 6.51 -2.08 -7.09
C ASP A 10 6.63 -2.94 -8.36
N HIS A 11 7.40 -4.04 -8.30
CA HIS A 11 7.75 -4.79 -9.51
C HIS A 11 7.59 -6.30 -9.39
N ASP A 12 7.97 -6.92 -8.27
CA ASP A 12 8.12 -8.37 -8.15
C ASP A 12 7.43 -8.96 -6.92
N PRO A 13 6.16 -9.39 -7.05
CA PRO A 13 5.43 -10.02 -5.96
C PRO A 13 5.98 -11.42 -5.60
N TRP A 14 6.68 -12.11 -6.50
CA TRP A 14 7.26 -13.43 -6.21
C TRP A 14 8.43 -13.33 -5.25
N THR A 15 9.27 -12.31 -5.41
CA THR A 15 10.35 -12.04 -4.45
C THR A 15 9.77 -11.58 -3.11
N ALA A 16 8.70 -10.78 -3.10
CA ALA A 16 8.00 -10.40 -1.89
C ALA A 16 7.47 -11.62 -1.11
N GLU A 17 6.87 -12.59 -1.79
CA GLU A 17 6.43 -13.85 -1.18
C GLU A 17 7.58 -14.62 -0.52
N LYS A 18 8.73 -14.72 -1.21
CA LYS A 18 9.94 -15.38 -0.64
C LYS A 18 10.47 -14.63 0.59
N MET A 19 10.46 -13.31 0.58
CA MET A 19 10.84 -12.50 1.72
C MET A 19 9.92 -12.75 2.90
N ALA A 20 8.61 -12.80 2.67
CA ALA A 20 7.62 -13.07 3.69
C ALA A 20 7.83 -14.44 4.37
N VAL A 21 8.20 -15.47 3.60
CA VAL A 21 8.56 -16.79 4.18
C VAL A 21 9.76 -16.64 5.13
N ILE A 22 10.83 -16.00 4.67
CA ILE A 22 12.04 -15.81 5.49
C ILE A 22 11.71 -15.01 6.76
N GLU A 23 10.97 -13.93 6.65
CA GLU A 23 10.60 -13.10 7.80
C GLU A 23 9.73 -13.88 8.80
N SER A 24 8.80 -14.68 8.30
CA SER A 24 7.96 -15.56 9.13
C SER A 24 8.79 -16.58 9.90
N ASP A 25 9.82 -17.17 9.27
CA ASP A 25 10.75 -18.11 9.91
C ASP A 25 11.52 -17.47 11.07
N PHE A 26 11.75 -16.16 10.99
CA PHE A 26 12.35 -15.37 12.08
C PHE A 26 11.34 -14.76 13.06
N ASN A 27 10.05 -15.15 12.96
CA ASN A 27 8.98 -14.57 13.79
C ASN A 27 8.81 -13.05 13.60
N LEU A 28 9.18 -12.53 12.45
CA LEU A 28 8.98 -11.14 12.08
C LEU A 28 7.64 -10.97 11.37
N ARG A 29 7.06 -9.78 11.52
CA ARG A 29 5.85 -9.38 10.80
C ARG A 29 6.09 -8.07 10.09
N ALA A 30 5.59 -7.99 8.86
CA ALA A 30 5.71 -6.81 8.00
C ALA A 30 4.35 -6.49 7.36
N THR A 31 4.24 -5.27 6.84
CA THR A 31 3.16 -4.89 5.93
C THR A 31 3.72 -4.85 4.50
N TYR A 32 3.09 -5.58 3.61
CA TYR A 32 3.40 -5.64 2.17
C TYR A 32 2.39 -4.81 1.39
N PHE A 33 2.82 -3.69 0.82
CA PHE A 33 1.97 -2.78 0.06
C PHE A 33 1.98 -3.15 -1.43
N VAL A 34 0.82 -3.50 -1.97
CA VAL A 34 0.64 -3.96 -3.36
C VAL A 34 0.30 -2.78 -4.26
N LEU A 35 1.13 -2.52 -5.27
CA LEU A 35 0.91 -1.43 -6.21
C LEU A 35 -0.12 -1.81 -7.28
N HIS A 36 -1.30 -1.16 -7.23
CA HIS A 36 -2.42 -1.48 -8.13
C HIS A 36 -2.19 -1.07 -9.58
N THR A 37 -1.30 -0.10 -9.83
CA THR A 37 -0.94 0.32 -11.18
C THR A 37 0.17 -0.52 -11.82
N ALA A 38 0.82 -1.41 -11.04
CA ALA A 38 1.91 -2.23 -11.53
C ALA A 38 1.49 -3.23 -12.61
N PRO A 39 2.39 -3.56 -13.58
CA PRO A 39 2.10 -4.54 -14.62
C PRO A 39 1.70 -5.91 -14.08
N TYR A 40 2.31 -6.36 -13.00
CA TYR A 40 1.97 -7.66 -12.38
C TYR A 40 0.52 -7.67 -11.87
N PHE A 41 0.03 -6.57 -11.31
CA PHE A 41 -1.34 -6.45 -10.84
C PHE A 41 -2.33 -6.50 -12.02
N LYS A 42 -2.05 -5.74 -13.08
CA LYS A 42 -2.91 -5.66 -14.28
C LYS A 42 -2.94 -6.96 -15.08
N HIS A 43 -1.79 -7.60 -15.30
CA HIS A 43 -1.66 -8.73 -16.24
C HIS A 43 -1.67 -10.11 -15.57
N LYS A 44 -1.41 -10.19 -14.26
CA LYS A 44 -1.33 -11.45 -13.50
C LYS A 44 -2.15 -11.41 -12.22
N PHE A 45 -3.29 -10.73 -12.27
CA PHE A 45 -4.15 -10.43 -11.11
C PHE A 45 -4.41 -11.66 -10.23
N LYS A 46 -4.92 -12.75 -10.78
CA LYS A 46 -5.24 -13.98 -10.01
C LYS A 46 -4.02 -14.52 -9.26
N LYS A 47 -2.86 -14.53 -9.90
CA LYS A 47 -1.62 -14.99 -9.27
C LYS A 47 -1.13 -14.03 -8.20
N THR A 48 -1.29 -12.73 -8.43
CA THR A 48 -1.00 -11.70 -7.42
C THR A 48 -1.86 -11.88 -6.18
N MET A 49 -3.16 -12.13 -6.35
CA MET A 49 -4.07 -12.39 -5.22
C MET A 49 -3.73 -13.67 -4.47
N GLU A 50 -3.30 -14.72 -5.17
CA GLU A 50 -2.79 -15.94 -4.54
C GLU A 50 -1.56 -15.64 -3.66
N ILE A 51 -0.59 -14.89 -4.18
CA ILE A 51 0.61 -14.46 -3.44
C ILE A 51 0.22 -13.63 -2.20
N CYS A 52 -0.71 -12.69 -2.35
CA CYS A 52 -1.18 -11.89 -1.22
C CYS A 52 -1.80 -12.76 -0.12
N ARG A 53 -2.61 -13.75 -0.48
CA ARG A 53 -3.16 -14.70 0.50
C ARG A 53 -2.08 -15.54 1.18
N ASN A 54 -1.07 -15.98 0.44
CA ASN A 54 0.06 -16.71 1.01
C ASN A 54 0.82 -15.84 2.02
N ILE A 55 1.13 -14.59 1.67
CA ILE A 55 1.77 -13.63 2.57
C ILE A 55 0.92 -13.42 3.84
N GLN A 56 -0.40 -13.26 3.72
CA GLN A 56 -1.28 -13.13 4.88
C GLN A 56 -1.30 -14.40 5.74
N SER A 57 -1.28 -15.59 5.12
CA SER A 57 -1.26 -16.86 5.85
C SER A 57 0.00 -17.06 6.70
N LEU A 58 1.09 -16.38 6.35
CA LEU A 58 2.34 -16.33 7.11
C LEU A 58 2.29 -15.32 8.28
N GLY A 59 1.19 -14.59 8.44
CA GLY A 59 0.97 -13.65 9.53
C GLY A 59 1.40 -12.21 9.21
N HIS A 60 1.69 -11.90 7.95
CA HIS A 60 1.96 -10.55 7.48
C HIS A 60 0.67 -9.82 7.11
N GLU A 61 0.76 -8.50 6.99
CA GLU A 61 -0.34 -7.64 6.54
C GLU A 61 -0.18 -7.31 5.05
N ILE A 62 -1.31 -7.27 4.33
CA ILE A 62 -1.36 -6.71 2.98
C ILE A 62 -1.97 -5.32 3.03
N GLY A 63 -1.27 -4.35 2.48
CA GLY A 63 -1.72 -2.97 2.29
C GLY A 63 -1.87 -2.61 0.81
N LEU A 64 -2.59 -1.54 0.54
CA LEU A 64 -2.69 -0.97 -0.80
C LEU A 64 -1.59 0.07 -1.03
N HIS A 65 -0.68 -0.18 -1.98
CA HIS A 65 0.21 0.86 -2.50
C HIS A 65 -0.55 1.64 -3.57
N ASN A 66 -1.13 2.75 -3.17
CA ASN A 66 -2.02 3.49 -4.06
C ASN A 66 -1.26 4.48 -4.94
N ASP A 67 -1.70 4.61 -6.19
CA ASP A 67 -1.24 5.61 -7.15
C ASP A 67 -2.45 6.36 -7.74
N LEU A 68 -3.41 6.70 -6.87
CA LEU A 68 -4.72 7.27 -7.22
C LEU A 68 -4.57 8.62 -7.91
N ILE A 69 -3.57 9.42 -7.53
CA ILE A 69 -3.31 10.72 -8.14
C ILE A 69 -2.87 10.56 -9.60
N THR A 70 -1.98 9.60 -9.87
CA THR A 70 -1.57 9.29 -11.24
C THR A 70 -2.77 8.82 -12.07
N ASP A 71 -3.62 7.95 -11.52
CA ASP A 71 -4.83 7.49 -12.20
C ASP A 71 -5.80 8.64 -12.49
N TYR A 72 -5.96 9.59 -11.57
CA TYR A 72 -6.78 10.76 -11.80
C TYR A 72 -6.27 11.62 -12.97
N PHE A 73 -5.00 12.00 -12.94
CA PHE A 73 -4.45 12.91 -13.95
C PHE A 73 -4.20 12.26 -15.31
N ILE A 74 -3.89 10.98 -15.36
CA ILE A 74 -3.60 10.28 -16.63
C ILE A 74 -4.84 9.60 -17.19
N ASN A 75 -5.64 8.97 -16.33
CA ASN A 75 -6.77 8.13 -16.75
C ASN A 75 -8.13 8.76 -16.47
N ASN A 76 -8.16 9.95 -15.84
CA ASN A 76 -9.37 10.66 -15.42
C ASN A 76 -10.31 9.81 -14.55
N ILE A 77 -9.71 9.03 -13.63
CA ILE A 77 -10.45 8.18 -12.70
C ILE A 77 -10.57 8.93 -11.37
N ASP A 78 -11.80 9.05 -10.86
CA ASP A 78 -12.06 9.67 -9.56
C ASP A 78 -11.33 8.89 -8.44
N PRO A 79 -10.52 9.54 -7.58
CA PRO A 79 -9.71 8.86 -6.58
C PRO A 79 -10.54 8.13 -5.51
N ASP A 80 -11.66 8.68 -5.07
CA ASP A 80 -12.49 8.07 -4.03
C ASP A 80 -13.23 6.85 -4.59
N GLU A 81 -13.75 6.96 -5.82
CA GLU A 81 -14.37 5.83 -6.53
C GLU A 81 -13.33 4.73 -6.80
N ASN A 82 -12.13 5.10 -7.28
CA ASN A 82 -11.06 4.14 -7.54
C ASN A 82 -10.63 3.40 -6.27
N LEU A 83 -10.44 4.13 -5.17
CA LEU A 83 -10.10 3.53 -3.88
C LEU A 83 -11.18 2.55 -3.42
N SER A 84 -12.45 2.95 -3.49
CA SER A 84 -13.58 2.09 -3.11
C SER A 84 -13.63 0.82 -3.94
N ASN A 85 -13.44 0.94 -5.26
CA ASN A 85 -13.40 -0.19 -6.18
C ASN A 85 -12.23 -1.14 -5.88
N LEU A 86 -11.04 -0.61 -5.61
CA LEU A 86 -9.86 -1.40 -5.25
C LEU A 86 -10.07 -2.16 -3.94
N LEU A 87 -10.59 -1.51 -2.90
CA LEU A 87 -10.87 -2.17 -1.63
C LEU A 87 -11.90 -3.29 -1.79
N THR A 88 -12.95 -3.05 -2.59
CA THR A 88 -13.95 -4.06 -2.93
C THR A 88 -13.33 -5.23 -3.69
N LEU A 89 -12.44 -4.94 -4.65
CA LEU A 89 -11.75 -5.95 -5.44
C LEU A 89 -10.90 -6.88 -4.56
N PHE A 90 -10.10 -6.34 -3.65
CA PHE A 90 -9.30 -7.12 -2.71
C PHE A 90 -10.17 -7.94 -1.77
N ASN A 91 -11.24 -7.34 -1.24
CA ASN A 91 -12.17 -8.03 -0.34
C ASN A 91 -12.85 -9.22 -1.02
N ASN A 92 -13.26 -9.09 -2.29
CA ASN A 92 -13.84 -10.18 -3.08
C ASN A 92 -12.86 -11.34 -3.28
N GLU A 93 -11.57 -11.07 -3.24
CA GLU A 93 -10.50 -12.09 -3.30
C GLU A 93 -10.10 -12.63 -1.91
N GLY A 94 -10.84 -12.27 -0.87
CA GLY A 94 -10.58 -12.70 0.52
C GLY A 94 -9.39 -11.99 1.17
N ILE A 95 -8.98 -10.84 0.65
CA ILE A 95 -7.88 -10.04 1.19
C ILE A 95 -8.44 -8.78 1.83
N ASN A 96 -8.28 -8.68 3.15
CA ASN A 96 -8.69 -7.51 3.90
C ASN A 96 -7.57 -6.47 3.92
N ILE A 97 -7.74 -5.37 3.21
CA ILE A 97 -6.82 -4.23 3.20
C ILE A 97 -7.11 -3.37 4.42
N LEU A 98 -6.15 -3.32 5.34
CA LEU A 98 -6.25 -2.56 6.59
C LEU A 98 -5.53 -1.21 6.53
N GLY A 99 -4.78 -0.95 5.46
CA GLY A 99 -4.03 0.28 5.31
C GLY A 99 -3.63 0.57 3.88
N SER A 100 -3.34 1.82 3.60
CA SER A 100 -2.87 2.29 2.30
C SER A 100 -1.67 3.21 2.45
N ALA A 101 -0.79 3.17 1.45
CA ALA A 101 0.36 4.07 1.32
C ALA A 101 0.45 4.58 -0.11
N SER A 102 0.65 5.88 -0.28
CA SER A 102 0.78 6.45 -1.61
C SER A 102 2.11 6.07 -2.27
N HIS A 103 2.05 5.78 -3.57
CA HIS A 103 3.21 5.54 -4.41
C HIS A 103 3.91 6.85 -4.75
N GLY A 104 5.22 6.93 -4.48
CA GLY A 104 6.06 8.10 -4.78
C GLY A 104 6.58 8.11 -6.21
N SER A 105 5.69 8.05 -7.20
CA SER A 105 6.09 8.02 -8.60
C SER A 105 6.82 9.31 -9.04
N PRO A 106 7.69 9.26 -10.05
CA PRO A 106 8.31 10.46 -10.61
C PRO A 106 7.29 11.48 -11.14
N PHE A 107 6.10 11.00 -11.55
CA PHE A 107 5.00 11.85 -11.96
C PHE A 107 4.47 12.67 -10.78
N ILE A 108 4.22 12.02 -9.63
CA ILE A 108 3.77 12.69 -8.40
C ILE A 108 4.82 13.69 -7.90
N GLN A 109 6.09 13.33 -7.94
CA GLN A 109 7.16 14.25 -7.54
C GLN A 109 7.15 15.53 -8.40
N LYS A 110 7.05 15.35 -9.72
CA LYS A 110 6.95 16.49 -10.65
C LYS A 110 5.68 17.31 -10.47
N LEU A 111 4.57 16.65 -10.11
CA LEU A 111 3.31 17.32 -9.87
C LEU A 111 3.37 18.17 -8.59
N ASN A 112 3.98 17.66 -7.53
CA ASN A 112 4.18 18.40 -6.27
C ASN A 112 5.01 19.69 -6.44
N ASP A 113 5.89 19.76 -7.45
CA ASP A 113 6.62 20.97 -7.79
C ASP A 113 5.73 22.06 -8.41
N THR A 114 4.54 21.71 -8.90
CA THR A 114 3.65 22.61 -9.64
C THR A 114 2.33 22.90 -8.91
N ILE A 115 1.84 21.97 -8.13
CA ILE A 115 0.57 22.10 -7.35
C ILE A 115 0.75 21.47 -5.97
N ASP A 116 0.00 21.96 -4.99
CA ASP A 116 -0.10 21.32 -3.69
C ASP A 116 -1.10 20.17 -3.75
N VAL A 117 -0.61 18.97 -4.00
CA VAL A 117 -1.42 17.75 -4.15
C VAL A 117 -2.16 17.42 -2.86
N ASP A 118 -1.59 17.74 -1.70
CA ASP A 118 -2.21 17.47 -0.40
C ASP A 118 -3.47 18.33 -0.16
N ILE A 119 -3.53 19.52 -0.76
CA ILE A 119 -4.72 20.37 -0.71
C ILE A 119 -5.84 19.83 -1.60
N TYR A 120 -5.50 19.35 -2.81
CA TYR A 120 -6.50 18.88 -3.78
C TYR A 120 -6.96 17.45 -3.53
N PHE A 121 -6.07 16.60 -3.00
CA PHE A 121 -6.33 15.17 -2.82
C PHE A 121 -5.85 14.68 -1.44
N PRO A 122 -6.42 15.20 -0.36
CA PRO A 122 -5.95 14.88 0.99
C PRO A 122 -6.01 13.37 1.29
N TYR A 123 -6.97 12.66 0.70
CA TYR A 123 -7.17 11.22 0.96
C TYR A 123 -6.18 10.33 0.20
N ALA A 124 -5.74 10.73 -0.98
CA ALA A 124 -4.83 9.93 -1.80
C ALA A 124 -3.41 9.83 -1.22
N ASN A 125 -3.00 10.82 -0.44
CA ASN A 125 -1.69 10.88 0.21
C ASN A 125 -1.70 10.38 1.66
N TYR A 126 -2.88 10.16 2.26
CA TYR A 126 -2.95 9.65 3.61
C TYR A 126 -2.71 8.13 3.63
N LEU A 127 -1.90 7.72 4.58
CA LEU A 127 -1.87 6.34 5.03
C LEU A 127 -3.19 6.07 5.75
N VAL A 128 -4.04 5.25 5.16
CA VAL A 128 -5.17 4.65 5.88
C VAL A 128 -4.59 3.44 6.61
N PHE A 129 -4.46 3.55 7.92
CA PHE A 129 -3.88 2.48 8.73
C PHE A 129 -4.97 1.55 9.25
N SER A 130 -4.62 0.27 9.39
CA SER A 130 -5.35 -0.64 10.26
C SER A 130 -5.38 -0.08 11.69
N GLU A 131 -6.38 -0.47 12.47
CA GLU A 131 -6.45 -0.12 13.89
C GLU A 131 -5.14 -0.45 14.63
N ILE A 132 -4.51 -1.57 14.28
CA ILE A 132 -3.24 -2.02 14.87
C ILE A 132 -2.09 -1.07 14.52
N MET A 133 -2.01 -0.63 13.27
CA MET A 133 -0.99 0.32 12.81
C MET A 133 -1.26 1.71 13.36
N ASP A 134 -2.51 2.16 13.36
CA ASP A 134 -2.89 3.48 13.88
C ASP A 134 -2.61 3.59 15.39
N GLU A 135 -2.89 2.57 16.18
CA GLU A 135 -2.60 2.55 17.61
C GLU A 135 -1.09 2.62 17.89
N ARG A 136 -0.26 1.95 17.09
CA ARG A 136 1.20 2.01 17.20
C ARG A 136 1.78 3.37 16.81
N LEU A 137 1.18 4.03 15.82
CA LEU A 137 1.64 5.31 15.29
C LEU A 137 1.09 6.52 16.04
N ARG A 138 -0.09 6.40 16.67
CA ARG A 138 -0.66 7.45 17.54
C ARG A 138 0.27 7.82 18.70
N ASN A 139 1.06 6.87 19.15
CA ASN A 139 2.01 7.04 20.25
C ASN A 139 3.41 7.50 19.80
N LEU A 140 3.63 7.81 18.53
CA LEU A 140 4.87 8.41 18.08
C LEU A 140 4.86 9.92 18.40
N PRO A 141 5.95 10.45 18.98
CA PRO A 141 6.02 11.84 19.45
C PRO A 141 5.96 12.88 18.31
N ASP A 142 6.16 12.49 17.07
CA ASP A 142 6.14 13.38 15.92
C ASP A 142 5.17 12.91 14.83
N LYS A 143 4.13 13.73 14.58
CA LYS A 143 3.16 13.45 13.50
C LYS A 143 3.80 13.43 12.10
N LYS A 144 4.91 14.14 11.88
CA LYS A 144 5.67 14.11 10.62
C LYS A 144 6.31 12.75 10.38
N ASN A 145 6.65 12.00 11.43
CA ASN A 145 7.21 10.66 11.29
C ASN A 145 6.18 9.61 10.82
N ARG A 146 4.88 9.92 10.86
CA ARG A 146 3.85 9.11 10.21
C ARG A 146 3.98 9.10 8.70
N LEU A 147 4.60 10.14 8.14
CA LEU A 147 4.87 10.28 6.70
C LEU A 147 6.16 9.57 6.27
N ILE A 148 7.04 9.22 7.21
CA ILE A 148 8.30 8.49 6.94
C ILE A 148 8.03 7.00 6.65
N LEU A 149 6.82 6.53 6.90
CA LEU A 149 6.35 5.22 6.43
C LEU A 149 5.81 5.28 4.99
N ARG A 150 6.12 6.35 4.27
CA ARG A 150 5.90 6.47 2.83
C ARG A 150 6.83 5.57 2.06
#